data_2c7465829f0625a1a0c72721191efa04
#
_entry.id   2c7465829f0625a1a0c72721191efa04
#
_cell.length_a   1.000
_cell.length_b   1.000
_cell.length_c   1.000
_cell.angle_alpha   90.00
_cell.angle_beta   90.00
_cell.angle_gamma   90.00
#
_symmetry.space_group_name_H-M   'P 1'
#
loop_
_entity.id
_entity.type
_entity.pdbx_description
1 polymer ?
#
loop_
_entity_poly.entity_id
_entity_poly.type
_entity_poly.pdbx_seq_one_letter_code
_entity_poly.pdbx_strand_id
1 'polypeptide(L)'
;AYGYSYSGDHYVMNDQSLTSAVLGDGGIYTSIDDLFKWDQGLYTNSVLPQNILQEAFTSGTLSNGAETGYGFGWVLDTYRNRNRAGHTGSTRGFRNLYHRYPDEELSIIILTNRNSGSPNDIANQIADILFGG
;
A
#
# COMPACT_ATOMS: atom_id res chain seq x y z
N ALA A 1 -4.98 2.22 16.96
CA ALA A 1 -6.31 1.59 16.97
C ALA A 1 -6.19 0.09 17.11
N TYR A 2 -7.17 -0.58 17.72
CA TYR A 2 -7.29 -2.02 17.71
C TYR A 2 -7.99 -2.49 16.44
N GLY A 3 -7.65 -3.69 15.97
CA GLY A 3 -8.29 -4.32 14.82
C GLY A 3 -9.58 -5.04 15.20
N TYR A 4 -10.55 -5.05 14.31
CA TYR A 4 -11.87 -5.65 14.53
C TYR A 4 -12.29 -6.53 13.36
N SER A 5 -13.01 -7.61 13.69
CA SER A 5 -13.70 -8.47 12.73
C SER A 5 -15.19 -8.42 12.94
N TYR A 6 -15.96 -8.44 11.86
CA TYR A 6 -17.40 -8.50 11.91
C TYR A 6 -17.84 -9.97 12.16
N SER A 7 -18.68 -10.18 13.15
CA SER A 7 -19.19 -11.50 13.54
C SER A 7 -20.72 -11.46 13.64
N GLY A 8 -21.36 -11.77 12.52
CA GLY A 8 -22.82 -11.83 12.42
C GLY A 8 -23.50 -10.46 12.46
N ASP A 9 -23.60 -9.85 13.60
CA ASP A 9 -24.32 -8.60 13.87
C ASP A 9 -23.51 -7.54 14.65
N HIS A 10 -22.27 -7.87 15.07
CA HIS A 10 -21.42 -6.99 15.85
C HIS A 10 -19.95 -7.12 15.49
N TYR A 11 -19.12 -6.16 15.94
CA TYR A 11 -17.68 -6.21 15.81
C TYR A 11 -17.06 -6.84 17.06
N VAL A 12 -16.12 -7.75 16.84
CA VAL A 12 -15.28 -8.35 17.89
C VAL A 12 -13.83 -7.91 17.69
N MET A 13 -13.13 -7.67 18.78
CA MET A 13 -11.70 -7.33 18.73
C MET A 13 -10.92 -8.53 18.18
N ASN A 14 -10.14 -8.31 17.14
CA ASN A 14 -9.30 -9.31 16.49
C ASN A 14 -8.02 -8.65 15.96
N ASP A 15 -7.16 -8.24 16.89
CA ASP A 15 -6.10 -7.28 16.64
C ASP A 15 -4.85 -7.92 16.04
N GLN A 16 -4.30 -8.94 16.67
CA GLN A 16 -3.00 -9.48 16.32
C GLN A 16 -3.03 -10.94 15.89
N SER A 17 -2.05 -11.32 15.08
CA SER A 17 -1.73 -12.71 14.74
C SER A 17 -0.22 -12.94 14.91
N LEU A 18 0.21 -14.20 14.93
CA LEU A 18 1.63 -14.55 14.95
C LEU A 18 2.38 -14.00 13.73
N THR A 19 1.70 -13.93 12.57
CA THR A 19 2.26 -13.38 11.34
C THR A 19 2.43 -11.85 11.37
N SER A 20 1.67 -11.15 12.21
CA SER A 20 1.81 -9.69 12.39
C SER A 20 3.06 -9.30 13.19
N ALA A 21 3.81 -10.26 13.72
CA ALA A 21 5.05 -10.03 14.47
C ALA A 21 6.31 -10.02 13.57
N VAL A 22 6.15 -10.26 12.27
CA VAL A 22 7.28 -10.24 11.33
C VAL A 22 7.67 -8.79 11.04
N LEU A 23 8.93 -8.44 11.35
CA LEU A 23 9.47 -7.11 11.11
C LEU A 23 9.75 -6.91 9.62
N GLY A 24 9.43 -5.71 9.12
CA GLY A 24 9.68 -5.34 7.72
C GLY A 24 8.56 -5.67 6.74
N ASP A 25 7.50 -6.34 7.21
CA ASP A 25 6.28 -6.59 6.43
C ASP A 25 5.01 -6.28 7.23
N GLY A 26 4.15 -7.24 7.49
CA GLY A 26 2.89 -7.09 8.21
C GLY A 26 2.98 -6.65 9.68
N GLY A 27 4.17 -6.60 10.25
CA GLY A 27 4.41 -6.15 11.63
C GLY A 27 4.60 -4.64 11.79
N ILE A 28 4.45 -3.86 10.74
CA ILE A 28 4.59 -2.40 10.81
C ILE A 28 3.30 -1.77 11.34
N TYR A 29 3.42 -1.03 12.45
CA TYR A 29 2.36 -0.17 13.00
C TYR A 29 2.71 1.27 12.74
N THR A 30 1.82 2.01 12.12
CA THR A 30 2.07 3.39 11.70
C THR A 30 0.79 4.23 11.70
N SER A 31 0.94 5.53 11.56
CA SER A 31 -0.14 6.49 11.37
C SER A 31 -0.20 6.99 9.93
N ILE A 32 -1.31 7.66 9.58
CA ILE A 32 -1.43 8.32 8.27
C ILE A 32 -0.37 9.42 8.10
N ASP A 33 -0.10 10.16 9.17
CA ASP A 33 0.89 11.24 9.17
C ASP A 33 2.33 10.73 8.95
N ASP A 34 2.65 9.57 9.52
CA ASP A 34 3.98 8.99 9.34
C ASP A 34 4.13 8.33 7.97
N LEU A 35 3.07 7.73 7.42
CA LEU A 35 3.07 7.26 6.03
C LEU A 35 3.17 8.43 5.04
N PHE A 36 2.56 9.56 5.31
CA PHE A 36 2.74 10.76 4.50
C PHE A 36 4.19 11.24 4.52
N LYS A 37 4.84 11.31 5.69
CA LYS A 37 6.27 11.65 5.80
C LYS A 37 7.15 10.65 5.05
N TRP A 38 6.84 9.36 5.17
CA TRP A 38 7.50 8.29 4.42
C TRP A 38 7.37 8.52 2.92
N ASP A 39 6.17 8.76 2.43
CA ASP A 39 5.89 9.05 1.02
C ASP A 39 6.71 10.23 0.51
N GLN A 40 6.71 11.34 1.23
CA GLN A 40 7.51 12.52 0.88
C GLN A 40 9.01 12.22 0.88
N GLY A 41 9.47 11.38 1.81
CA GLY A 41 10.85 10.94 1.88
C GLY A 41 11.31 10.13 0.67
N LEU A 42 10.39 9.44 -0.02
CA LEU A 42 10.68 8.65 -1.22
C LEU A 42 10.96 9.52 -2.47
N TYR A 43 10.65 10.82 -2.45
CA TYR A 43 11.01 11.76 -3.51
C TYR A 43 12.38 12.40 -3.31
N THR A 44 13.04 12.10 -2.20
CA THR A 44 14.33 12.68 -1.81
C THR A 44 15.33 11.58 -1.45
N ASN A 45 16.55 11.96 -1.11
CA ASN A 45 17.54 11.01 -0.57
C ASN A 45 17.45 10.83 0.95
N SER A 46 16.35 11.27 1.59
CA SER A 46 16.23 11.23 3.06
C SER A 46 15.99 9.85 3.62
N VAL A 47 15.35 8.96 2.85
CA VAL A 47 15.08 7.58 3.26
C VAL A 47 16.11 6.64 2.66
N LEU A 48 16.26 6.67 1.34
CA LEU A 48 17.23 5.88 0.58
C LEU A 48 17.76 6.70 -0.59
N PRO A 49 18.97 6.38 -1.10
CA PRO A 49 19.47 6.96 -2.34
C PRO A 49 18.51 6.71 -3.50
N GLN A 50 18.32 7.71 -4.37
CA GLN A 50 17.34 7.63 -5.48
C GLN A 50 17.62 6.49 -6.45
N ASN A 51 18.87 6.10 -6.67
CA ASN A 51 19.21 4.94 -7.50
C ASN A 51 18.69 3.63 -6.90
N ILE A 52 18.68 3.47 -5.58
CA ILE A 52 18.11 2.30 -4.90
C ILE A 52 16.58 2.33 -4.98
N LEU A 53 15.97 3.49 -4.84
CA LEU A 53 14.52 3.64 -5.00
C LEU A 53 14.09 3.34 -6.44
N GLN A 54 14.85 3.77 -7.43
CA GLN A 54 14.60 3.43 -8.83
C GLN A 54 14.64 1.91 -9.07
N GLU A 55 15.59 1.21 -8.46
CA GLU A 55 15.67 -0.24 -8.51
C GLU A 55 14.45 -0.87 -7.82
N ALA A 56 14.04 -0.35 -6.66
CA ALA A 56 12.88 -0.84 -5.92
C ALA A 56 11.55 -0.68 -6.69
N PHE A 57 11.45 0.33 -7.55
CA PHE A 57 10.30 0.56 -8.43
C PHE A 57 10.48 -0.03 -9.84
N THR A 58 11.42 -0.93 -10.02
CA THR A 58 11.62 -1.66 -11.28
C THR A 58 11.04 -3.06 -11.16
N SER A 59 10.30 -3.48 -12.18
CA SER A 59 9.71 -4.83 -12.24
C SER A 59 10.80 -5.89 -12.24
N GLY A 60 10.63 -6.92 -11.44
CA GLY A 60 11.42 -8.14 -11.54
C GLY A 60 11.15 -8.86 -12.87
N THR A 61 12.14 -9.64 -13.33
CA THR A 61 12.05 -10.41 -14.58
C THR A 61 12.23 -11.89 -14.28
N LEU A 62 11.35 -12.73 -14.80
CA LEU A 62 11.43 -14.17 -14.72
C LEU A 62 12.49 -14.74 -15.68
N SER A 63 12.90 -15.99 -15.48
CA SER A 63 13.89 -16.66 -16.33
C SER A 63 13.48 -16.78 -17.81
N ASN A 64 12.19 -16.71 -18.10
CA ASN A 64 11.65 -16.69 -19.47
C ASN A 64 11.57 -15.28 -20.09
N GLY A 65 12.05 -14.24 -19.40
CA GLY A 65 12.01 -12.85 -19.84
C GLY A 65 10.73 -12.09 -19.54
N ALA A 66 9.73 -12.73 -18.94
CA ALA A 66 8.47 -12.04 -18.59
C ALA A 66 8.65 -11.17 -17.35
N GLU A 67 8.08 -9.97 -17.37
CA GLU A 67 8.03 -9.09 -16.22
C GLU A 67 7.02 -9.58 -15.19
N THR A 68 7.31 -9.37 -13.90
CA THR A 68 6.45 -9.81 -12.79
C THR A 68 5.39 -8.78 -12.43
N GLY A 69 5.58 -7.50 -12.79
CA GLY A 69 4.80 -6.38 -12.29
C GLY A 69 5.03 -6.12 -10.79
N TYR A 70 6.16 -6.60 -10.23
CA TYR A 70 6.47 -6.48 -8.81
C TYR A 70 7.92 -6.07 -8.60
N GLY A 71 8.14 -5.00 -7.85
CA GLY A 71 9.46 -4.52 -7.43
C GLY A 71 9.80 -4.96 -6.00
N PHE A 72 10.54 -4.17 -5.27
CA PHE A 72 10.89 -4.49 -3.87
C PHE A 72 9.73 -4.11 -2.93
N GLY A 73 8.74 -5.01 -2.81
CA GLY A 73 7.55 -4.79 -2.00
C GLY A 73 6.49 -3.89 -2.68
N TRP A 74 6.59 -3.63 -3.97
CA TRP A 74 5.67 -2.78 -4.72
C TRP A 74 5.02 -3.56 -5.87
N VAL A 75 3.70 -3.59 -5.93
CA VAL A 75 2.95 -3.91 -7.15
C VAL A 75 3.10 -2.72 -8.09
N LEU A 76 3.52 -3.00 -9.32
CA LEU A 76 3.77 -1.99 -10.36
C LEU A 76 2.78 -2.21 -11.49
N ASP A 77 1.90 -1.26 -11.71
CA ASP A 77 0.89 -1.31 -12.76
C ASP A 77 0.56 0.10 -13.28
N THR A 78 -0.49 0.20 -14.06
CA THR A 78 -1.04 1.48 -14.51
C THR A 78 -2.51 1.59 -14.13
N TYR A 79 -2.93 2.78 -13.74
CA TYR A 79 -4.33 3.13 -13.53
C TYR A 79 -4.66 4.46 -14.20
N ARG A 80 -5.71 4.49 -15.00
CA ARG A 80 -6.06 5.69 -15.82
C ARG A 80 -4.89 6.24 -16.64
N ASN A 81 -4.11 5.36 -17.26
CA ASN A 81 -2.89 5.67 -18.03
C ASN A 81 -1.78 6.37 -17.21
N ARG A 82 -1.76 6.20 -15.89
CA ARG A 82 -0.72 6.71 -15.01
C ARG A 82 0.02 5.55 -14.34
N ASN A 83 1.32 5.68 -14.24
CA ASN A 83 2.14 4.72 -13.52
C ASN A 83 1.74 4.70 -12.04
N ARG A 84 1.51 3.49 -11.54
CA ARG A 84 1.13 3.29 -10.15
C ARG A 84 2.06 2.28 -9.50
N ALA A 85 2.55 2.61 -8.30
CA ALA A 85 3.24 1.70 -7.41
C ALA A 85 2.46 1.63 -6.10
N GLY A 86 2.21 0.43 -5.58
CA GLY A 86 1.43 0.33 -4.35
C GLY A 86 1.41 -1.06 -3.77
N HIS A 87 0.80 -1.18 -2.60
CA HIS A 87 0.52 -2.47 -1.97
C HIS A 87 -0.73 -2.40 -1.11
N THR A 88 -1.40 -3.53 -0.98
CA THR A 88 -2.47 -3.71 -0.01
C THR A 88 -1.93 -4.44 1.22
N GLY A 89 -2.56 -4.22 2.37
CA GLY A 89 -2.29 -4.93 3.61
C GLY A 89 -3.56 -5.59 4.16
N SER A 90 -3.46 -6.86 4.47
CA SER A 90 -4.57 -7.64 5.01
C SER A 90 -4.09 -8.54 6.13
N THR A 91 -4.35 -8.12 7.34
CA THR A 91 -4.19 -8.95 8.53
C THR A 91 -5.55 -9.11 9.23
N ARG A 92 -5.61 -9.76 10.37
CA ARG A 92 -6.87 -10.13 11.06
C ARG A 92 -7.94 -9.02 11.04
N GLY A 93 -7.75 -7.97 11.80
CA GLY A 93 -8.70 -6.86 11.97
C GLY A 93 -8.38 -5.63 11.12
N PHE A 94 -7.56 -5.75 10.08
CA PHE A 94 -7.11 -4.61 9.29
C PHE A 94 -7.18 -4.89 7.80
N ARG A 95 -7.54 -3.85 7.03
CA ARG A 95 -7.44 -3.80 5.58
C ARG A 95 -6.89 -2.44 5.21
N ASN A 96 -5.70 -2.42 4.65
CA ASN A 96 -4.96 -1.21 4.37
C ASN A 96 -4.57 -1.15 2.89
N LEU A 97 -4.30 0.04 2.41
CA LEU A 97 -3.83 0.27 1.06
C LEU A 97 -2.93 1.50 1.03
N TYR A 98 -1.88 1.40 0.22
CA TYR A 98 -1.05 2.51 -0.15
C TYR A 98 -0.80 2.45 -1.67
N HIS A 99 -1.33 3.43 -2.41
CA HIS A 99 -1.07 3.64 -3.83
C HIS A 99 -0.31 4.95 -4.02
N ARG A 100 0.72 4.92 -4.85
CA ARG A 100 1.48 6.08 -5.30
C ARG A 100 1.34 6.22 -6.80
N TYR A 101 1.22 7.45 -7.24
CA TYR A 101 1.30 7.88 -8.64
C TYR A 101 2.52 8.82 -8.72
N PRO A 102 3.73 8.25 -8.93
CA PRO A 102 4.97 9.00 -8.74
C PRO A 102 5.13 10.15 -9.72
N ASP A 103 4.63 10.03 -10.94
CA ASP A 103 4.70 11.07 -11.97
C ASP A 103 3.81 12.28 -11.64
N GLU A 104 2.76 12.07 -10.84
CA GLU A 104 1.84 13.10 -10.35
C GLU A 104 2.18 13.60 -8.94
N GLU A 105 3.21 13.04 -8.32
CA GLU A 105 3.55 13.29 -6.90
C GLU A 105 2.34 13.13 -5.98
N LEU A 106 1.47 12.16 -6.29
CA LEU A 106 0.22 11.88 -5.59
C LEU A 106 0.26 10.52 -4.91
N SER A 107 -0.28 10.46 -3.70
CA SER A 107 -0.49 9.19 -2.99
C SER A 107 -1.89 9.11 -2.41
N ILE A 108 -2.45 7.90 -2.43
CA ILE A 108 -3.70 7.55 -1.77
C ILE A 108 -3.39 6.49 -0.72
N ILE A 109 -3.60 6.86 0.55
CA ILE A 109 -3.34 6.00 1.69
C ILE A 109 -4.64 5.76 2.44
N ILE A 110 -5.00 4.51 2.63
CA ILE A 110 -6.21 4.11 3.35
C ILE A 110 -5.83 3.13 4.45
N LEU A 111 -6.06 3.52 5.69
CA LEU A 111 -5.86 2.68 6.87
C LEU A 111 -7.21 2.39 7.51
N THR A 112 -7.55 1.11 7.66
CA THR A 112 -8.77 0.70 8.33
C THR A 112 -8.47 -0.32 9.42
N ASN A 113 -9.24 -0.26 10.49
CA ASN A 113 -9.15 -1.18 11.61
C ASN A 113 -10.31 -2.19 11.64
N ARG A 114 -10.71 -2.66 10.47
CA ARG A 114 -11.72 -3.72 10.29
C ARG A 114 -11.31 -4.71 9.20
N ASN A 115 -11.74 -5.95 9.31
CA ASN A 115 -11.42 -7.01 8.37
C ASN A 115 -12.33 -7.07 7.12
N SER A 116 -13.23 -6.12 6.96
CA SER A 116 -14.20 -6.07 5.85
C SER A 116 -14.05 -4.78 5.05
N GLY A 117 -14.58 -4.80 3.83
CA GLY A 117 -14.50 -3.68 2.90
C GLY A 117 -13.34 -3.82 1.92
N SER A 118 -13.36 -2.98 0.90
CA SER A 118 -12.36 -2.93 -0.17
C SER A 118 -11.69 -1.55 -0.21
N PRO A 119 -10.55 -1.35 0.47
CA PRO A 119 -9.79 -0.12 0.32
C PRO A 119 -9.40 0.18 -1.13
N ASN A 120 -9.21 -0.86 -1.94
CA ASN A 120 -8.86 -0.70 -3.35
C ASN A 120 -9.99 -0.03 -4.16
N ASP A 121 -11.26 -0.40 -3.91
CA ASP A 121 -12.39 0.23 -4.61
C ASP A 121 -12.53 1.70 -4.22
N ILE A 122 -12.31 2.02 -2.95
CA ILE A 122 -12.31 3.40 -2.44
C ILE A 122 -11.16 4.20 -3.09
N ALA A 123 -9.96 3.64 -3.13
CA ALA A 123 -8.80 4.30 -3.72
C ALA A 123 -9.00 4.54 -5.24
N ASN A 124 -9.58 3.58 -5.95
CA ASN A 124 -9.87 3.73 -7.37
C ASN A 124 -10.93 4.83 -7.61
N GLN A 125 -11.99 4.90 -6.80
CA GLN A 125 -12.97 5.99 -6.87
C GLN A 125 -12.33 7.37 -6.60
N ILE A 126 -11.44 7.46 -5.63
CA ILE A 126 -10.68 8.71 -5.36
C ILE A 126 -9.81 9.06 -6.57
N ALA A 127 -9.09 8.10 -7.13
CA ALA A 127 -8.26 8.31 -8.30
C ALA A 127 -9.09 8.71 -9.53
N ASP A 128 -10.29 8.15 -9.71
CA ASP A 128 -11.22 8.53 -10.78
C ASP A 128 -11.64 10.00 -10.68
N ILE A 129 -11.90 10.48 -9.47
CA ILE A 129 -12.24 11.88 -9.22
C ILE A 129 -11.04 12.80 -9.50
N LEU A 130 -9.85 12.42 -9.04
CA LEU A 130 -8.64 13.24 -9.14
C LEU A 130 -8.11 13.33 -10.57
N PHE A 131 -8.21 12.25 -11.33
CA PHE A 131 -7.64 12.18 -12.69
C PHE A 131 -8.62 12.52 -13.80
N GLY A 132 -9.83 12.87 -13.43
CA GLY A 132 -10.88 13.23 -14.35
C GLY A 132 -11.50 11.99 -15.04
N GLY A 133 -12.80 11.87 -14.95
CA GLY A 133 -13.54 10.94 -15.80
C GLY A 133 -13.56 11.40 -17.24
#